data_cc0b4f8f55ced28b0cbff62af0dc3d4a
#
_entry.id   cc0b4f8f55ced28b0cbff62af0dc3d4a
#
_cell.length_a   1.000
_cell.length_b   1.000
_cell.length_c   1.000
_cell.angle_alpha   90.00
_cell.angle_beta   90.00
_cell.angle_gamma   90.00
#
_symmetry.space_group_name_H-M   'P 1'
#
loop_
_entity.id
_entity.type
_entity.pdbx_description
1 polymer ?
#
loop_
_entity_poly.entity_id
_entity_poly.type
_entity_poly.pdbx_seq_one_letter_code
_entity_poly.pdbx_strand_id
1 'polypeptide(L)'
;MNPFELYGGCIAFSVFRKGKKIGSHKVSFKGEPENFTVKAECHLAVNLLFFTAYKFQYLSVSQWSEGVLNSLDVSTTINGIKSRVKARREDNELSIIGKNGKSRVKLPIFPTDHWHFGVVDKNIVINTLTGDLNNVVVLRKNQKILTCGSRSFLAQRYSYTGDLKTDVWYDEEKRWVGMQFEGSDGSFVDYKLREKRS
;
A
#
# COMPACT_ATOMS: atom_id res chain seq x y z
N MET A 1 -3.67 16.47 -1.84
CA MET A 1 -2.41 15.98 -2.47
C MET A 1 -2.75 15.54 -3.89
N ASN A 2 -2.07 16.09 -4.91
CA ASN A 2 -2.30 15.74 -6.31
C ASN A 2 -1.39 14.55 -6.72
N PRO A 3 -1.93 13.34 -6.90
CA PRO A 3 -1.11 12.17 -7.24
C PRO A 3 -0.53 12.22 -8.66
N PHE A 4 -1.13 12.99 -9.56
CA PHE A 4 -0.66 13.12 -10.95
C PHE A 4 0.63 13.93 -11.03
N GLU A 5 0.74 15.03 -10.31
CA GLU A 5 1.98 15.81 -10.17
C GLU A 5 3.05 15.00 -9.44
N LEU A 6 2.64 14.33 -8.33
CA LEU A 6 3.57 13.64 -7.46
C LEU A 6 4.18 12.38 -8.10
N TYR A 7 3.36 11.59 -8.80
CA TYR A 7 3.76 10.28 -9.35
C TYR A 7 3.73 10.23 -10.88
N GLY A 8 3.21 11.25 -11.59
CA GLY A 8 3.09 11.25 -13.04
C GLY A 8 2.36 10.02 -13.57
N GLY A 9 1.21 9.69 -12.98
CA GLY A 9 0.30 8.64 -13.42
C GLY A 9 0.55 7.25 -12.84
N CYS A 10 1.75 6.89 -12.36
CA CYS A 10 1.97 5.60 -11.68
C CYS A 10 3.26 5.54 -10.88
N ILE A 11 3.28 4.61 -9.92
CA ILE A 11 4.46 4.20 -9.16
C ILE A 11 4.56 2.68 -9.16
N ALA A 12 5.76 2.12 -9.26
CA ALA A 12 5.97 0.69 -9.32
C ALA A 12 7.18 0.24 -8.49
N PHE A 13 7.07 -0.94 -7.89
CA PHE A 13 8.09 -1.56 -7.07
C PHE A 13 8.45 -2.95 -7.58
N SER A 14 9.71 -3.32 -7.45
CA SER A 14 10.14 -4.71 -7.43
C SER A 14 10.15 -5.17 -5.97
N VAL A 15 9.58 -6.35 -5.71
CA VAL A 15 9.47 -6.91 -4.36
C VAL A 15 10.48 -8.02 -4.20
N PHE A 16 11.26 -7.97 -3.12
CA PHE A 16 12.35 -8.90 -2.83
C PHE A 16 12.11 -9.58 -1.48
N ARG A 17 12.63 -10.79 -1.34
CA ARG A 17 12.71 -11.54 -0.08
C ARG A 17 14.02 -12.32 -0.06
N LYS A 18 14.80 -12.20 1.03
CA LYS A 18 16.14 -12.83 1.13
C LYS A 18 17.01 -12.53 -0.11
N GLY A 19 16.99 -11.28 -0.60
CA GLY A 19 17.75 -10.85 -1.79
C GLY A 19 17.21 -11.32 -3.15
N LYS A 20 16.23 -12.24 -3.20
CA LYS A 20 15.63 -12.72 -4.45
C LYS A 20 14.36 -11.93 -4.78
N LYS A 21 14.19 -11.55 -6.04
CA LYS A 21 12.95 -10.94 -6.50
C LYS A 21 11.83 -11.96 -6.48
N ILE A 22 10.73 -11.64 -5.79
CA ILE A 22 9.54 -12.48 -5.65
C ILE A 22 8.32 -11.91 -6.36
N GLY A 23 8.40 -10.68 -6.89
CA GLY A 23 7.28 -10.10 -7.60
C GLY A 23 7.36 -8.61 -7.80
N SER A 24 6.18 -7.99 -7.94
CA SER A 24 6.04 -6.56 -8.18
C SER A 24 4.74 -6.00 -7.58
N HIS A 25 4.76 -4.71 -7.28
CA HIS A 25 3.60 -3.92 -6.90
C HIS A 25 3.55 -2.67 -7.78
N LYS A 26 2.37 -2.33 -8.31
CA LYS A 26 2.15 -1.13 -9.12
C LYS A 26 0.90 -0.42 -8.62
N VAL A 27 1.00 0.90 -8.49
CA VAL A 27 -0.14 1.80 -8.23
C VAL A 27 -0.28 2.73 -9.42
N SER A 28 -1.47 2.85 -9.96
CA SER A 28 -1.80 3.70 -11.12
C SER A 28 -2.93 4.65 -10.76
N PHE A 29 -2.87 5.85 -11.30
CA PHE A 29 -3.85 6.93 -11.07
C PHE A 29 -4.52 7.28 -12.39
N LYS A 30 -5.85 7.42 -12.39
CA LYS A 30 -6.63 7.77 -13.57
C LYS A 30 -7.77 8.73 -13.19
N GLY A 31 -7.92 9.81 -13.93
CA GLY A 31 -8.92 10.86 -13.71
C GLY A 31 -8.27 12.22 -13.58
N GLU A 32 -8.94 13.13 -12.88
CA GLU A 32 -8.50 14.49 -12.61
C GLU A 32 -8.17 14.67 -11.11
N PRO A 33 -7.39 15.68 -10.70
CA PRO A 33 -6.96 15.87 -9.31
C PRO A 33 -8.08 15.86 -8.26
N GLU A 34 -9.25 16.38 -8.63
CA GLU A 34 -10.43 16.46 -7.75
C GLU A 34 -11.21 15.14 -7.69
N ASN A 35 -11.17 14.33 -8.78
CA ASN A 35 -11.89 13.07 -8.89
C ASN A 35 -11.09 12.02 -9.64
N PHE A 36 -10.53 11.05 -8.92
CA PHE A 36 -9.67 10.05 -9.51
C PHE A 36 -9.87 8.65 -8.94
N THR A 37 -9.45 7.70 -9.73
CA THR A 37 -9.39 6.28 -9.37
C THR A 37 -7.93 5.89 -9.16
N VAL A 38 -7.67 5.18 -8.08
CA VAL A 38 -6.38 4.54 -7.79
C VAL A 38 -6.53 3.04 -7.95
N LYS A 39 -5.68 2.44 -8.79
CA LYS A 39 -5.60 0.99 -8.96
C LYS A 39 -4.24 0.51 -8.44
N ALA A 40 -4.25 -0.37 -7.43
CA ALA A 40 -3.05 -1.00 -6.90
C ALA A 40 -3.07 -2.51 -7.21
N GLU A 41 -1.99 -3.00 -7.82
CA GLU A 41 -1.82 -4.40 -8.24
C GLU A 41 -0.54 -4.95 -7.63
N CYS A 42 -0.63 -6.07 -6.91
CA CYS A 42 0.54 -6.75 -6.37
C CYS A 42 0.50 -8.23 -6.71
N HIS A 43 1.61 -8.74 -7.24
CA HIS A 43 1.79 -10.16 -7.58
C HIS A 43 3.09 -10.64 -6.98
N LEU A 44 3.01 -11.60 -6.05
CA LEU A 44 4.17 -12.22 -5.42
C LEU A 44 4.11 -13.73 -5.62
N ALA A 45 5.28 -14.33 -5.85
CA ALA A 45 5.45 -15.78 -5.87
C ALA A 45 6.79 -16.15 -5.23
N VAL A 46 6.74 -17.04 -4.25
CA VAL A 46 7.93 -17.61 -3.61
C VAL A 46 8.05 -19.05 -4.05
N ASN A 47 9.09 -19.37 -4.80
CA ASN A 47 9.37 -20.70 -5.29
C ASN A 47 10.40 -21.38 -4.38
N LEU A 48 10.14 -22.66 -4.07
CA LEU A 48 11.05 -23.55 -3.37
C LEU A 48 11.36 -24.74 -4.30
N LEU A 49 12.61 -24.85 -4.75
CA LEU A 49 13.05 -25.87 -5.71
C LEU A 49 12.14 -25.88 -6.96
N PHE A 50 11.27 -26.87 -7.09
CA PHE A 50 10.45 -27.11 -8.28
C PHE A 50 8.97 -26.74 -8.11
N PHE A 51 8.56 -26.13 -6.98
CA PHE A 51 7.16 -25.76 -6.74
C PHE A 51 7.03 -24.36 -6.16
N THR A 52 5.85 -23.73 -6.39
CA THR A 52 5.50 -22.44 -5.80
C THR A 52 4.95 -22.65 -4.40
N ALA A 53 5.74 -22.30 -3.38
CA ALA A 53 5.36 -22.45 -1.98
C ALA A 53 4.38 -21.36 -1.50
N TYR A 54 4.39 -20.19 -2.15
CA TYR A 54 3.51 -19.09 -1.81
C TYR A 54 3.17 -18.26 -3.05
N LYS A 55 1.88 -18.01 -3.26
CA LYS A 55 1.37 -17.15 -4.33
C LYS A 55 0.39 -16.13 -3.76
N PHE A 56 0.67 -14.87 -4.02
CA PHE A 56 -0.16 -13.75 -3.59
C PHE A 56 -0.53 -12.90 -4.79
N GLN A 57 -1.82 -12.64 -4.95
CA GLN A 57 -2.37 -11.75 -5.94
C GLN A 57 -3.31 -10.76 -5.23
N TYR A 58 -3.11 -9.50 -5.49
CA TYR A 58 -3.86 -8.40 -4.88
C TYR A 58 -4.25 -7.40 -5.96
N LEU A 59 -5.49 -7.00 -5.94
CA LEU A 59 -6.05 -5.93 -6.75
C LEU A 59 -6.90 -5.05 -5.85
N SER A 60 -6.56 -3.78 -5.77
CA SER A 60 -7.36 -2.76 -5.08
C SER A 60 -7.76 -1.68 -6.11
N VAL A 61 -9.01 -1.27 -6.05
CA VAL A 61 -9.53 -0.12 -6.79
C VAL A 61 -10.23 0.80 -5.80
N SER A 62 -9.76 2.04 -5.69
CA SER A 62 -10.36 3.05 -4.83
C SER A 62 -10.70 4.31 -5.61
N GLN A 63 -11.81 4.95 -5.23
CA GLN A 63 -12.27 6.22 -5.80
C GLN A 63 -12.12 7.32 -4.76
N TRP A 64 -11.57 8.44 -5.19
CA TRP A 64 -11.26 9.59 -4.36
C TRP A 64 -11.88 10.85 -4.95
N SER A 65 -12.48 11.67 -4.11
CA SER A 65 -12.95 13.01 -4.48
C SER A 65 -12.47 14.01 -3.44
N GLU A 66 -11.86 15.11 -3.92
CA GLU A 66 -11.36 16.19 -3.06
C GLU A 66 -10.44 15.69 -1.91
N GLY A 67 -9.65 14.65 -2.19
CA GLY A 67 -8.75 14.03 -1.22
C GLY A 67 -9.43 13.10 -0.19
N VAL A 68 -10.73 12.83 -0.34
CA VAL A 68 -11.50 11.93 0.52
C VAL A 68 -11.78 10.61 -0.20
N LEU A 69 -11.64 9.49 0.51
CA LEU A 69 -11.97 8.16 0.01
C LEU A 69 -13.48 7.96 -0.10
N ASN A 70 -13.99 7.73 -1.31
CA ASN A 70 -15.41 7.48 -1.57
C ASN A 70 -15.72 5.98 -1.64
N SER A 71 -14.81 5.20 -2.19
CA SER A 71 -14.99 3.76 -2.29
C SER A 71 -13.68 3.01 -2.35
N LEU A 72 -13.72 1.77 -1.89
CA LEU A 72 -12.61 0.82 -1.96
C LEU A 72 -13.17 -0.56 -2.31
N ASP A 73 -12.59 -1.22 -3.30
CA ASP A 73 -12.90 -2.59 -3.68
C ASP A 73 -11.58 -3.36 -3.81
N VAL A 74 -11.37 -4.34 -2.93
CA VAL A 74 -10.15 -5.13 -2.90
C VAL A 74 -10.47 -6.59 -3.13
N SER A 75 -9.73 -7.23 -4.02
CA SER A 75 -9.72 -8.67 -4.23
C SER A 75 -8.34 -9.21 -3.95
N THR A 76 -8.26 -10.22 -3.10
CA THR A 76 -7.00 -10.89 -2.75
C THR A 76 -7.12 -12.38 -3.00
N THR A 77 -6.06 -12.99 -3.52
CA THR A 77 -5.95 -14.46 -3.63
C THR A 77 -4.60 -14.89 -3.03
N ILE A 78 -4.65 -15.70 -1.97
CA ILE A 78 -3.48 -16.26 -1.29
C ILE A 78 -3.53 -17.76 -1.41
N ASN A 79 -2.59 -18.36 -2.14
CA ASN A 79 -2.53 -19.82 -2.38
C ASN A 79 -3.87 -20.41 -2.87
N GLY A 80 -4.58 -19.67 -3.76
CA GLY A 80 -5.88 -20.08 -4.29
C GLY A 80 -7.09 -19.63 -3.46
N ILE A 81 -6.91 -19.26 -2.19
CA ILE A 81 -8.00 -18.78 -1.31
C ILE A 81 -8.29 -17.32 -1.64
N LYS A 82 -9.52 -17.04 -2.01
CA LYS A 82 -9.99 -15.68 -2.37
C LYS A 82 -10.61 -14.98 -1.18
N SER A 83 -10.36 -13.69 -1.06
CA SER A 83 -11.05 -12.77 -0.13
C SER A 83 -11.40 -11.46 -0.80
N ARG A 84 -12.34 -10.74 -0.24
CA ARG A 84 -12.77 -9.43 -0.75
C ARG A 84 -13.06 -8.47 0.39
N VAL A 85 -12.68 -7.21 0.16
CA VAL A 85 -13.05 -6.08 1.02
C VAL A 85 -13.78 -5.06 0.15
N LYS A 86 -14.87 -4.52 0.64
CA LYS A 86 -15.61 -3.43 -0.01
C LYS A 86 -15.85 -2.33 1.00
N ALA A 87 -15.64 -1.09 0.59
CA ALA A 87 -16.05 0.06 1.37
C ALA A 87 -16.74 1.09 0.48
N ARG A 88 -17.74 1.77 1.05
CA ARG A 88 -18.52 2.81 0.38
C ARG A 88 -18.78 3.94 1.36
N ARG A 89 -18.65 5.16 0.86
CA ARG A 89 -19.02 6.35 1.60
C ARG A 89 -20.53 6.44 1.74
N GLU A 90 -20.99 6.67 2.94
CA GLU A 90 -22.37 6.96 3.34
C GLU A 90 -22.29 8.25 4.19
N ASP A 91 -22.65 9.38 3.58
CA ASP A 91 -22.52 10.72 4.17
C ASP A 91 -21.08 11.05 4.63
N ASN A 92 -20.87 11.19 5.93
CA ASN A 92 -19.58 11.51 6.55
C ASN A 92 -18.86 10.28 7.13
N GLU A 93 -19.30 9.08 6.77
CA GLU A 93 -18.73 7.82 7.20
C GLU A 93 -18.41 6.92 6.02
N LEU A 94 -17.52 5.97 6.24
CA LEU A 94 -17.24 4.87 5.33
C LEU A 94 -17.80 3.57 5.94
N SER A 95 -18.73 2.94 5.24
CA SER A 95 -19.25 1.60 5.55
C SER A 95 -18.33 0.56 4.91
N ILE A 96 -17.81 -0.37 5.69
CA ILE A 96 -16.80 -1.35 5.27
C ILE A 96 -17.37 -2.75 5.47
N ILE A 97 -17.22 -3.62 4.47
CA ILE A 97 -17.51 -5.05 4.53
C ILE A 97 -16.20 -5.79 4.27
N GLY A 98 -15.69 -6.47 5.27
CA GLY A 98 -14.44 -7.20 5.22
C GLY A 98 -14.59 -8.64 5.69
N LYS A 99 -13.44 -9.29 5.91
CA LYS A 99 -13.37 -10.70 6.32
C LYS A 99 -14.08 -10.97 7.65
N ASN A 100 -14.01 -10.03 8.59
CA ASN A 100 -14.53 -10.17 9.95
C ASN A 100 -15.90 -9.51 10.14
N GLY A 101 -16.59 -9.15 9.05
CA GLY A 101 -17.94 -8.57 9.09
C GLY A 101 -18.00 -7.14 8.60
N LYS A 102 -18.95 -6.37 9.16
CA LYS A 102 -19.20 -4.98 8.79
C LYS A 102 -18.70 -4.05 9.89
N SER A 103 -18.13 -2.93 9.47
CA SER A 103 -17.72 -1.82 10.34
C SER A 103 -18.04 -0.46 9.69
N ARG A 104 -18.03 0.61 10.49
CA ARG A 104 -18.17 1.99 10.03
C ARG A 104 -17.09 2.85 10.67
N VAL A 105 -16.62 3.84 9.94
CA VAL A 105 -15.61 4.79 10.44
C VAL A 105 -15.84 6.17 9.85
N LYS A 106 -15.60 7.21 10.67
CA LYS A 106 -15.67 8.61 10.22
C LYS A 106 -14.57 8.94 9.21
N LEU A 107 -14.90 9.77 8.26
CA LEU A 107 -13.97 10.33 7.28
C LEU A 107 -13.24 11.56 7.86
N PRO A 108 -11.99 11.86 7.43
CA PRO A 108 -11.21 11.12 6.45
C PRO A 108 -10.45 9.94 7.05
N ILE A 109 -10.51 8.81 6.39
CA ILE A 109 -9.77 7.58 6.70
C ILE A 109 -8.90 7.15 5.52
N PHE A 110 -7.80 6.45 5.76
CA PHE A 110 -6.88 6.00 4.72
C PHE A 110 -6.71 4.47 4.75
N PRO A 111 -6.67 3.82 3.58
CA PRO A 111 -6.26 2.43 3.47
C PRO A 111 -4.73 2.28 3.58
N THR A 112 -4.27 1.06 3.84
CA THR A 112 -2.85 0.70 3.98
C THR A 112 -2.13 0.51 2.64
N ASP A 113 -2.46 1.28 1.62
CA ASP A 113 -1.82 1.24 0.30
C ASP A 113 -0.66 2.25 0.12
N HIS A 114 -0.41 3.07 1.15
CA HIS A 114 0.73 3.96 1.37
C HIS A 114 1.05 5.02 0.30
N TRP A 115 0.39 5.05 -0.84
CA TRP A 115 0.65 6.08 -1.86
C TRP A 115 0.29 7.49 -1.39
N HIS A 116 -0.68 7.61 -0.46
CA HIS A 116 -1.11 8.89 0.12
C HIS A 116 -0.39 9.15 1.44
N PHE A 117 0.48 10.17 1.45
CA PHE A 117 1.30 10.50 2.63
C PHE A 117 0.48 10.78 3.90
N GLY A 118 -0.74 11.32 3.77
CA GLY A 118 -1.63 11.58 4.93
C GLY A 118 -1.94 10.37 5.82
N VAL A 119 -1.60 9.15 5.37
CA VAL A 119 -1.74 7.94 6.19
C VAL A 119 -0.80 7.92 7.40
N VAL A 120 0.35 8.62 7.35
CA VAL A 120 1.33 8.64 8.45
C VAL A 120 0.86 9.43 9.68
N ASP A 121 -0.12 10.31 9.50
CA ASP A 121 -0.69 11.15 10.58
C ASP A 121 -1.93 10.50 11.23
N LYS A 122 -2.21 9.24 10.92
CA LYS A 122 -3.41 8.53 11.40
C LYS A 122 -3.05 7.48 12.45
N ASN A 123 -3.92 7.37 13.44
CA ASN A 123 -3.87 6.31 14.47
C ASN A 123 -4.84 5.16 14.17
N ILE A 124 -5.72 5.33 13.17
CA ILE A 124 -6.61 4.28 12.65
C ILE A 124 -6.48 4.26 11.13
N VAL A 125 -6.30 3.07 10.55
CA VAL A 125 -6.21 2.83 9.11
C VAL A 125 -7.04 1.62 8.70
N ILE A 126 -7.47 1.58 7.43
CA ILE A 126 -8.18 0.40 6.89
C ILE A 126 -7.14 -0.62 6.42
N ASN A 127 -7.15 -1.81 7.01
CA ASN A 127 -6.41 -2.94 6.50
C ASN A 127 -7.04 -3.42 5.18
N THR A 128 -6.36 -3.21 4.07
CA THR A 128 -6.90 -3.55 2.75
C THR A 128 -7.02 -5.06 2.50
N LEU A 129 -6.38 -5.91 3.31
CA LEU A 129 -6.46 -7.37 3.16
C LEU A 129 -7.64 -7.99 3.91
N THR A 130 -8.07 -7.36 5.00
CA THR A 130 -9.12 -7.90 5.88
C THR A 130 -10.36 -7.02 5.98
N GLY A 131 -10.24 -5.72 5.73
CA GLY A 131 -11.27 -4.72 5.95
C GLY A 131 -11.39 -4.23 7.39
N ASP A 132 -10.51 -4.69 8.27
CA ASP A 132 -10.51 -4.27 9.68
C ASP A 132 -9.96 -2.85 9.83
N LEU A 133 -10.41 -2.18 10.87
CA LEU A 133 -9.85 -0.91 11.34
C LEU A 133 -8.68 -1.23 12.27
N ASN A 134 -7.47 -1.01 11.78
CA ASN A 134 -6.25 -1.25 12.54
C ASN A 134 -5.85 0.00 13.33
N ASN A 135 -5.62 -0.18 14.64
CA ASN A 135 -5.00 0.85 15.48
C ASN A 135 -3.48 0.81 15.27
N VAL A 136 -2.92 1.95 14.92
CA VAL A 136 -1.50 2.08 14.61
C VAL A 136 -0.87 3.26 15.35
N VAL A 137 0.40 3.09 15.71
CA VAL A 137 1.28 4.18 16.10
C VAL A 137 2.36 4.32 15.05
N VAL A 138 2.46 5.50 14.47
CA VAL A 138 3.45 5.79 13.41
C VAL A 138 4.56 6.64 13.98
N LEU A 139 5.78 6.12 13.95
CA LEU A 139 6.97 6.78 14.50
C LEU A 139 7.90 7.19 13.36
N ARG A 140 8.23 8.47 13.30
CA ARG A 140 9.30 8.97 12.42
C ARG A 140 10.64 8.46 12.93
N LYS A 141 11.42 7.80 12.06
CA LYS A 141 12.73 7.20 12.34
C LYS A 141 13.83 7.89 11.53
N ASN A 142 15.05 7.34 11.57
CA ASN A 142 16.17 7.88 10.82
C ASN A 142 15.94 7.85 9.31
N GLN A 143 16.49 8.84 8.63
CA GLN A 143 16.55 8.89 7.18
C GLN A 143 17.61 7.93 6.65
N LYS A 144 17.45 7.49 5.41
CA LYS A 144 18.49 6.78 4.67
C LYS A 144 18.49 7.18 3.20
N ILE A 145 19.63 7.00 2.55
CA ILE A 145 19.73 7.13 1.11
C ILE A 145 19.17 5.86 0.47
N LEU A 146 18.23 6.03 -0.45
CA LEU A 146 17.71 4.98 -1.32
C LEU A 146 18.17 5.23 -2.74
N THR A 147 18.37 4.14 -3.51
CA THR A 147 18.74 4.19 -4.91
C THR A 147 17.64 3.62 -5.80
N CYS A 148 17.41 4.25 -6.96
CA CYS A 148 16.53 3.77 -8.00
C CYS A 148 17.18 4.02 -9.35
N GLY A 149 17.72 2.96 -9.97
CA GLY A 149 18.59 3.08 -11.14
C GLY A 149 19.84 3.88 -10.81
N SER A 150 20.13 4.91 -11.60
CA SER A 150 21.27 5.82 -11.41
C SER A 150 21.00 6.95 -10.38
N ARG A 151 19.77 7.10 -9.90
CA ARG A 151 19.40 8.18 -8.97
C ARG A 151 19.46 7.72 -7.52
N SER A 152 20.01 8.58 -6.67
CA SER A 152 19.97 8.45 -5.20
C SER A 152 19.18 9.59 -4.60
N PHE A 153 18.41 9.33 -3.57
CA PHE A 153 17.60 10.33 -2.88
C PHE A 153 17.48 9.99 -1.39
N LEU A 154 17.33 11.04 -0.59
CA LEU A 154 17.12 10.91 0.84
C LEU A 154 15.67 10.49 1.11
N ALA A 155 15.48 9.47 1.94
CA ALA A 155 14.15 8.97 2.28
C ALA A 155 13.95 8.91 3.79
N GLN A 156 12.85 9.48 4.25
CA GLN A 156 12.41 9.46 5.64
C GLN A 156 11.67 8.15 5.93
N ARG A 157 12.09 7.42 6.95
CA ARG A 157 11.43 6.20 7.43
C ARG A 157 10.32 6.55 8.42
N TYR A 158 9.18 5.88 8.24
CA TYR A 158 8.05 5.85 9.17
C TYR A 158 7.78 4.40 9.56
N SER A 159 7.86 4.10 10.86
CA SER A 159 7.62 2.75 11.41
C SER A 159 6.24 2.67 12.01
N TYR A 160 5.44 1.76 11.52
CA TYR A 160 4.11 1.43 12.04
C TYR A 160 4.24 0.34 13.09
N THR A 161 3.54 0.51 14.19
CA THR A 161 3.38 -0.47 15.28
C THR A 161 1.91 -0.58 15.68
N GLY A 162 1.56 -1.52 16.53
CA GLY A 162 0.18 -1.86 16.86
C GLY A 162 -0.32 -3.03 16.01
N ASP A 163 -1.52 -2.89 15.42
CA ASP A 163 -2.14 -3.94 14.60
C ASP A 163 -1.48 -4.10 13.22
N LEU A 164 -0.68 -3.12 12.80
CA LEU A 164 0.13 -3.17 11.59
C LEU A 164 1.60 -2.96 11.94
N LYS A 165 2.48 -3.85 11.46
CA LYS A 165 3.93 -3.75 11.64
C LYS A 165 4.60 -3.65 10.28
N THR A 166 5.01 -2.44 9.90
CA THR A 166 5.70 -2.18 8.63
C THR A 166 6.52 -0.90 8.70
N ASP A 167 7.58 -0.84 7.94
CA ASP A 167 8.35 0.36 7.69
C ASP A 167 8.07 0.88 6.29
N VAL A 168 7.82 2.17 6.18
CA VAL A 168 7.55 2.84 4.91
C VAL A 168 8.48 4.02 4.75
N TRP A 169 8.97 4.23 3.55
CA TRP A 169 9.87 5.35 3.24
C TRP A 169 9.20 6.31 2.26
N TYR A 170 9.33 7.61 2.59
CA TYR A 170 8.92 8.72 1.75
C TYR A 170 10.10 9.64 1.48
N ASP A 171 10.21 10.14 0.28
CA ASP A 171 11.21 11.14 -0.07
C ASP A 171 10.81 12.57 0.39
N GLU A 172 11.61 13.56 0.04
CA GLU A 172 11.39 14.96 0.43
C GLU A 172 10.09 15.53 -0.16
N GLU A 173 9.64 15.03 -1.31
CA GLU A 173 8.37 15.39 -1.94
C GLU A 173 7.18 14.59 -1.38
N LYS A 174 7.38 13.78 -0.32
CA LYS A 174 6.38 12.90 0.28
C LYS A 174 5.87 11.79 -0.66
N ARG A 175 6.68 11.39 -1.66
CA ARG A 175 6.39 10.23 -2.51
C ARG A 175 6.76 8.96 -1.76
N TRP A 176 5.89 7.97 -1.85
CA TRP A 176 6.19 6.62 -1.38
C TRP A 176 7.30 5.98 -2.22
N VAL A 177 8.44 5.67 -1.62
CA VAL A 177 9.66 5.22 -2.33
C VAL A 177 10.18 3.89 -1.84
N GLY A 178 9.58 3.31 -0.81
CA GLY A 178 9.96 1.99 -0.30
C GLY A 178 9.08 1.51 0.82
N MET A 179 9.10 0.21 1.06
CA MET A 179 8.42 -0.45 2.18
C MET A 179 9.18 -1.70 2.59
N GLN A 180 9.12 -2.05 3.86
CA GLN A 180 9.65 -3.30 4.39
C GLN A 180 8.71 -3.82 5.47
N PHE A 181 8.46 -5.11 5.48
CA PHE A 181 7.76 -5.79 6.57
C PHE A 181 8.34 -7.19 6.78
N GLU A 182 8.10 -7.75 7.95
CA GLU A 182 8.51 -9.09 8.29
C GLU A 182 7.43 -10.10 7.87
N GLY A 183 7.82 -11.12 7.13
CA GLY A 183 6.96 -12.24 6.78
C GLY A 183 6.78 -13.21 7.95
N SER A 184 5.84 -14.14 7.83
CA SER A 184 5.52 -15.12 8.89
C SER A 184 6.67 -16.06 9.27
N ASP A 185 7.71 -16.16 8.44
CA ASP A 185 8.92 -16.95 8.69
C ASP A 185 10.09 -16.10 9.23
N GLY A 186 9.84 -14.85 9.65
CA GLY A 186 10.86 -13.92 10.14
C GLY A 186 11.72 -13.28 9.05
N SER A 187 11.51 -13.61 7.77
CA SER A 187 12.26 -12.98 6.69
C SER A 187 11.64 -11.65 6.28
N PHE A 188 12.49 -10.68 5.94
CA PHE A 188 12.03 -9.39 5.45
C PHE A 188 11.61 -9.45 3.98
N VAL A 189 10.51 -8.74 3.70
CA VAL A 189 10.00 -8.45 2.36
C VAL A 189 10.26 -6.98 2.08
N ASP A 190 11.03 -6.69 1.03
CA ASP A 190 11.50 -5.35 0.67
C ASP A 190 10.87 -4.88 -0.63
N TYR A 191 10.27 -3.70 -0.62
CA TYR A 191 9.78 -3.00 -1.80
C TYR A 191 10.81 -1.98 -2.24
N LYS A 192 11.36 -2.16 -3.45
CA LYS A 192 12.33 -1.25 -4.05
C LYS A 192 11.69 -0.55 -5.25
N LEU A 193 11.74 0.78 -5.24
CA LEU A 193 11.21 1.61 -6.32
C LEU A 193 11.83 1.21 -7.65
N ARG A 194 11.01 1.17 -8.72
CA ARG A 194 11.47 0.92 -10.08
C ARG A 194 11.61 2.23 -10.84
N GLU A 195 12.63 2.33 -11.66
CA GLU A 195 12.71 3.40 -12.65
C GLU A 195 11.47 3.37 -13.57
N LYS A 196 10.96 4.56 -13.88
CA LYS A 196 10.03 4.69 -14.99
C LYS A 196 10.78 4.34 -16.26
N ARG A 197 10.31 3.37 -17.01
CA ARG A 197 10.77 3.20 -18.38
C ARG A 197 10.27 4.42 -19.16
N SER A 198 11.19 5.20 -19.71
CA SER A 198 10.93 6.24 -20.71
C SER A 198 10.25 5.63 -21.92
#